data_62699eef87a9d3f6c89a0ee9eb2b383a
#
_entry.id   62699eef87a9d3f6c89a0ee9eb2b383a
#
_cell.length_a   1.000
_cell.length_b   1.000
_cell.length_c   1.000
_cell.angle_alpha   90.00
_cell.angle_beta   90.00
_cell.angle_gamma   90.00
#
_symmetry.space_group_name_H-M   'P 1'
#
loop_
_entity.id
_entity.type
_entity.pdbx_description
1 polymer ?
#
loop_
_entity_poly.entity_id
_entity_poly.type
_entity_poly.pdbx_seq_one_letter_code
_entity_poly.pdbx_strand_id
1 'polypeptide(L)'
;IHLAVAVVEFISYYKRQRHGVCTQWLSTLPTHTAAVVPLRIKRGRVNPIPINIPVLLVGPGTGIAPIMSLLHDRAEARKDTGRRSNLDNEERVADNSKHVVGDLVFFGCRHRGKDYLFQEELNHLCDNGNVNGHKTTLQVAFSRDSPPNKVYVQHLIGQNAQQVWSIIDPKQGNGTIVISGSSQRMPQDVMKVIRRIVEQCGGMTEAQASKFLRIMKNGGRCIIECW
;
A
#
# COMPACT_ATOMS: atom_id res chain seq x y z
N ILE A 1 -16.57 -2.02 -9.58
CA ILE A 1 -15.18 -1.59 -9.88
C ILE A 1 -15.08 -0.13 -9.52
N HIS A 2 -14.13 0.21 -8.62
CA HIS A 2 -13.83 1.59 -8.27
C HIS A 2 -12.57 2.03 -9.02
N LEU A 3 -12.55 3.26 -9.53
CA LEU A 3 -11.41 3.86 -10.20
C LEU A 3 -11.01 5.14 -9.48
N ALA A 4 -9.75 5.22 -9.05
CA ALA A 4 -9.17 6.47 -8.58
C ALA A 4 -8.44 7.15 -9.75
N VAL A 5 -8.96 8.28 -10.20
CA VAL A 5 -8.44 8.98 -11.38
C VAL A 5 -7.98 10.38 -10.99
N ALA A 6 -6.68 10.66 -11.21
CA ALA A 6 -6.17 12.02 -11.13
C ALA A 6 -6.40 12.72 -12.48
N VAL A 7 -7.09 13.86 -12.47
CA VAL A 7 -7.22 14.70 -13.68
C VAL A 7 -5.84 15.28 -14.00
N VAL A 8 -5.33 14.94 -15.17
CA VAL A 8 -3.99 15.34 -15.60
C VAL A 8 -4.04 16.73 -16.22
N GLU A 9 -3.33 17.67 -15.59
CA GLU A 9 -3.11 19.02 -16.08
C GLU A 9 -1.62 19.37 -16.00
N PHE A 10 -1.06 19.92 -17.05
CA PHE A 10 0.34 20.33 -17.06
C PHE A 10 0.59 21.51 -18.01
N ILE A 11 1.64 22.26 -17.74
CA ILE A 11 2.11 23.32 -18.62
C ILE A 11 3.16 22.71 -19.53
N SER A 12 2.94 22.79 -20.85
CA SER A 12 3.87 22.31 -21.87
C SER A 12 5.14 23.17 -21.90
N TYR A 13 6.20 22.69 -22.58
CA TYR A 13 7.43 23.45 -22.83
C TYR A 13 7.16 24.84 -23.43
N TYR A 14 6.15 24.97 -24.28
CA TYR A 14 5.72 26.24 -24.87
C TYR A 14 4.77 27.07 -23.98
N LYS A 15 4.78 26.84 -22.67
CA LYS A 15 3.94 27.54 -21.67
C LYS A 15 2.43 27.47 -21.95
N ARG A 16 1.98 26.46 -22.68
CA ARG A 16 0.55 26.22 -22.93
C ARG A 16 0.00 25.22 -21.93
N GLN A 17 -1.14 25.53 -21.32
CA GLN A 17 -1.88 24.57 -20.49
C GLN A 17 -2.34 23.40 -21.35
N ARG A 18 -2.17 22.20 -20.85
CA ARG A 18 -2.56 20.93 -21.47
C ARG A 18 -3.30 20.08 -20.47
N HIS A 19 -4.25 19.31 -20.95
CA HIS A 19 -5.05 18.39 -20.19
C HIS A 19 -4.88 16.97 -20.73
N GLY A 20 -4.97 15.99 -19.86
CA GLY A 20 -4.98 14.58 -20.25
C GLY A 20 -6.32 14.24 -20.90
N VAL A 21 -6.33 13.79 -22.14
CA VAL A 21 -7.54 13.55 -22.95
C VAL A 21 -8.53 12.63 -22.23
N CYS A 22 -8.07 11.47 -21.75
CA CYS A 22 -8.92 10.50 -21.06
C CYS A 22 -9.42 11.03 -19.72
N THR A 23 -8.55 11.59 -18.89
CA THR A 23 -8.90 12.05 -17.54
C THR A 23 -9.81 13.27 -17.57
N GLN A 24 -9.63 14.16 -18.54
CA GLN A 24 -10.52 15.28 -18.75
C GLN A 24 -11.90 14.79 -19.21
N TRP A 25 -11.96 13.86 -20.16
CA TRP A 25 -13.24 13.27 -20.59
C TRP A 25 -13.97 12.62 -19.42
N LEU A 26 -13.28 11.80 -18.60
CA LEU A 26 -13.89 11.20 -17.42
C LEU A 26 -14.42 12.24 -16.44
N SER A 27 -13.74 13.39 -16.27
CA SER A 27 -14.19 14.46 -15.38
C SER A 27 -15.43 15.20 -15.88
N THR A 28 -15.79 15.09 -17.17
CA THR A 28 -16.99 15.68 -17.76
C THR A 28 -18.22 14.76 -17.72
N LEU A 29 -18.03 13.50 -17.30
CA LEU A 29 -19.15 12.57 -17.20
C LEU A 29 -20.11 13.02 -16.08
N PRO A 30 -21.42 12.88 -16.31
CA PRO A 30 -22.42 13.29 -15.32
C PRO A 30 -22.33 12.40 -14.06
N THR A 31 -22.36 13.03 -12.89
CA THR A 31 -22.22 12.34 -11.60
C THR A 31 -23.50 11.67 -11.10
N HIS A 32 -24.67 12.05 -11.66
CA HIS A 32 -25.97 11.60 -11.18
C HIS A 32 -26.76 10.79 -12.21
N THR A 33 -26.20 10.54 -13.39
CA THR A 33 -26.82 9.73 -14.45
C THR A 33 -25.87 8.62 -14.87
N ALA A 34 -26.44 7.49 -15.30
CA ALA A 34 -25.63 6.39 -15.80
C ALA A 34 -24.83 6.80 -17.04
N ALA A 35 -23.52 6.67 -16.98
CA ALA A 35 -22.63 6.85 -18.12
C ALA A 35 -22.01 5.49 -18.49
N VAL A 36 -21.97 5.18 -19.79
CA VAL A 36 -21.33 3.95 -20.29
C VAL A 36 -19.88 4.23 -20.59
N VAL A 37 -18.97 3.57 -19.84
CA VAL A 37 -17.53 3.69 -20.02
C VAL A 37 -17.00 2.33 -20.50
N PRO A 38 -16.41 2.24 -21.69
CA PRO A 38 -15.82 0.99 -22.17
C PRO A 38 -14.56 0.65 -21.36
N LEU A 39 -14.52 -0.54 -20.77
CA LEU A 39 -13.42 -1.00 -19.95
C LEU A 39 -12.84 -2.27 -20.53
N ARG A 40 -11.50 -2.41 -20.44
CA ARG A 40 -10.80 -3.65 -20.70
C ARG A 40 -10.09 -4.10 -19.42
N ILE A 41 -10.51 -5.22 -18.87
CA ILE A 41 -9.88 -5.82 -17.69
C ILE A 41 -8.72 -6.70 -18.17
N LYS A 42 -7.54 -6.47 -17.60
CA LYS A 42 -6.35 -7.32 -17.78
C LYS A 42 -5.94 -7.87 -16.43
N ARG A 43 -5.30 -9.05 -16.42
CA ARG A 43 -4.71 -9.61 -15.20
C ARG A 43 -3.67 -8.62 -14.64
N GLY A 44 -3.79 -8.27 -13.36
CA GLY A 44 -2.81 -7.47 -12.63
C GLY A 44 -1.50 -8.22 -12.37
N ARG A 45 -0.49 -7.48 -11.94
CA ARG A 45 0.83 -8.05 -11.57
C ARG A 45 0.84 -8.57 -10.14
N VAL A 46 -0.03 -8.07 -9.30
CA VAL A 46 -0.12 -8.51 -7.91
C VAL A 46 -0.99 -9.76 -7.85
N ASN A 47 -0.37 -10.88 -7.48
CA ASN A 47 -1.11 -12.10 -7.18
C ASN A 47 -1.69 -12.01 -5.77
N PRO A 48 -2.75 -12.77 -5.45
CA PRO A 48 -3.25 -12.88 -4.09
C PRO A 48 -2.13 -13.25 -3.12
N ILE A 49 -1.99 -12.48 -2.04
CA ILE A 49 -0.98 -12.72 -1.00
C ILE A 49 -1.67 -13.44 0.15
N PRO A 50 -1.19 -14.61 0.58
CA PRO A 50 -1.78 -15.35 1.70
C PRO A 50 -1.93 -14.47 2.95
N ILE A 51 -3.04 -14.62 3.68
CA ILE A 51 -3.38 -13.76 4.82
C ILE A 51 -2.43 -13.89 6.01
N ASN A 52 -1.76 -15.02 6.12
CA ASN A 52 -0.74 -15.29 7.14
C ASN A 52 0.63 -14.66 6.82
N ILE A 53 0.81 -14.10 5.63
CA ILE A 53 2.02 -13.36 5.24
C ILE A 53 1.75 -11.87 5.47
N PRO A 54 2.49 -11.17 6.35
CA PRO A 54 2.32 -9.75 6.57
C PRO A 54 2.72 -8.95 5.34
N VAL A 55 2.09 -7.79 5.16
CA VAL A 55 2.34 -6.94 4.00
C VAL A 55 2.72 -5.51 4.39
N LEU A 56 3.68 -4.97 3.66
CA LEU A 56 4.01 -3.55 3.64
C LEU A 56 3.41 -2.95 2.37
N LEU A 57 2.36 -2.14 2.52
CA LEU A 57 1.62 -1.53 1.42
C LEU A 57 1.93 -0.03 1.34
N VAL A 58 2.37 0.44 0.18
CA VAL A 58 2.73 1.85 -0.03
C VAL A 58 1.99 2.36 -1.26
N GLY A 59 1.03 3.29 -1.07
CA GLY A 59 0.16 3.76 -2.15
C GLY A 59 -0.16 5.26 -2.08
N PRO A 60 0.78 6.18 -2.37
CA PRO A 60 0.47 7.60 -2.38
C PRO A 60 -0.39 8.02 -3.60
N GLY A 61 -1.27 9.00 -3.37
CA GLY A 61 -2.19 9.51 -4.38
C GLY A 61 -3.12 8.42 -4.93
N THR A 62 -3.23 8.31 -6.26
CA THR A 62 -4.04 7.28 -6.92
C THR A 62 -3.48 5.86 -6.74
N GLY A 63 -2.23 5.73 -6.28
CA GLY A 63 -1.63 4.44 -5.91
C GLY A 63 -2.36 3.72 -4.78
N ILE A 64 -3.24 4.41 -4.07
CA ILE A 64 -4.08 3.79 -3.04
C ILE A 64 -5.09 2.79 -3.63
N ALA A 65 -5.51 2.92 -4.88
CA ALA A 65 -6.55 2.06 -5.46
C ALA A 65 -6.19 0.57 -5.48
N PRO A 66 -5.02 0.12 -5.99
CA PRO A 66 -4.61 -1.27 -5.86
C PRO A 66 -4.40 -1.71 -4.41
N ILE A 67 -3.98 -0.80 -3.53
CA ILE A 67 -3.83 -1.09 -2.09
C ILE A 67 -5.20 -1.36 -1.45
N MET A 68 -6.23 -0.57 -1.80
CA MET A 68 -7.61 -0.82 -1.35
C MET A 68 -8.10 -2.21 -1.76
N SER A 69 -7.86 -2.61 -3.00
CA SER A 69 -8.22 -3.95 -3.47
C SER A 69 -7.58 -5.05 -2.62
N LEU A 70 -6.28 -4.93 -2.32
CA LEU A 70 -5.58 -5.89 -1.46
C LEU A 70 -6.11 -5.90 -0.03
N LEU A 71 -6.45 -4.73 0.52
CA LEU A 71 -7.02 -4.63 1.87
C LEU A 71 -8.40 -5.28 1.95
N HIS A 72 -9.25 -5.09 0.94
CA HIS A 72 -10.56 -5.76 0.85
C HIS A 72 -10.41 -7.28 0.75
N ASP A 73 -9.58 -7.78 -0.15
CA ASP A 73 -9.34 -9.22 -0.31
C ASP A 73 -8.86 -9.83 1.01
N ARG A 74 -7.95 -9.16 1.73
CA ARG A 74 -7.43 -9.64 3.01
C ARG A 74 -8.47 -9.59 4.12
N ALA A 75 -9.28 -8.51 4.17
CA ALA A 75 -10.35 -8.38 5.16
C ALA A 75 -11.40 -9.48 4.99
N GLU A 76 -11.80 -9.78 3.76
CA GLU A 76 -12.79 -10.83 3.46
C GLU A 76 -12.24 -12.23 3.78
N ALA A 77 -11.01 -12.53 3.36
CA ALA A 77 -10.37 -13.80 3.66
C ALA A 77 -10.19 -14.05 5.17
N ARG A 78 -9.96 -12.98 5.96
CA ARG A 78 -9.90 -13.07 7.44
C ARG A 78 -11.26 -13.40 8.06
N LYS A 79 -12.35 -12.81 7.54
CA LYS A 79 -13.72 -13.12 8.01
C LYS A 79 -14.06 -14.59 7.77
N ASP A 80 -13.72 -15.12 6.60
CA ASP A 80 -13.96 -16.52 6.24
C ASP A 80 -13.21 -17.50 7.15
N THR A 81 -11.97 -17.17 7.49
CA THR A 81 -11.15 -17.97 8.42
C THR A 81 -11.76 -17.95 9.83
N GLY A 82 -12.23 -16.79 10.30
CA GLY A 82 -12.91 -16.65 11.59
C GLY A 82 -14.24 -17.44 11.67
N ARG A 83 -14.99 -17.50 10.57
CA ARG A 83 -16.22 -18.30 10.49
C ARG A 83 -15.96 -19.80 10.55
N ARG A 84 -14.91 -20.29 9.89
CA ARG A 84 -14.54 -21.71 9.91
C ARG A 84 -14.04 -22.17 11.29
N SER A 85 -13.25 -21.34 11.97
CA SER A 85 -12.76 -21.66 13.31
C SER A 85 -13.86 -21.74 14.37
N ASN A 86 -15.01 -21.07 14.16
CA ASN A 86 -16.18 -21.16 15.05
C ASN A 86 -17.05 -22.39 14.80
N LEU A 87 -16.88 -23.08 13.67
CA LEU A 87 -17.61 -24.32 13.35
C LEU A 87 -16.87 -25.59 13.81
N ASP A 88 -15.55 -25.49 13.93
CA ASP A 88 -14.68 -26.62 14.36
C ASP A 88 -14.26 -26.40 15.83
N ASN A 89 -15.25 -26.30 16.73
CA ASN A 89 -15.00 -26.30 18.16
C ASN A 89 -14.62 -27.70 18.62
N GLU A 90 -13.32 -28.05 18.46
CA GLU A 90 -12.61 -28.98 19.33
C GLU A 90 -11.11 -28.92 19.05
N GLU A 91 -10.34 -28.55 20.11
CA GLU A 91 -8.91 -28.82 20.29
C GLU A 91 -7.90 -28.27 19.26
N ARG A 92 -7.86 -26.95 19.06
CA ARG A 92 -6.58 -26.32 18.69
C ARG A 92 -6.15 -25.38 19.81
N VAL A 93 -5.31 -25.91 20.71
CA VAL A 93 -4.47 -25.08 21.59
C VAL A 93 -3.69 -24.13 20.68
N ALA A 94 -4.11 -22.87 20.65
CA ALA A 94 -3.38 -21.84 19.97
C ALA A 94 -2.00 -21.77 20.62
N ASP A 95 -0.97 -22.13 19.88
CA ASP A 95 0.41 -21.80 20.24
C ASP A 95 0.54 -20.26 20.23
N ASN A 96 0.22 -19.67 21.39
CA ASN A 96 0.16 -18.23 21.65
C ASN A 96 1.55 -17.59 21.73
N SER A 97 2.62 -18.27 21.35
CA SER A 97 4.00 -17.80 21.50
C SER A 97 4.57 -17.07 20.26
N LYS A 98 3.93 -17.11 19.09
CA LYS A 98 4.39 -16.37 17.92
C LYS A 98 3.76 -14.98 17.87
N HIS A 99 4.58 -13.98 18.07
CA HIS A 99 4.22 -12.58 17.84
C HIS A 99 3.75 -12.44 16.37
N VAL A 100 2.44 -12.27 16.16
CA VAL A 100 1.87 -12.12 14.84
C VAL A 100 2.26 -10.73 14.31
N VAL A 101 3.11 -10.69 13.29
CA VAL A 101 3.49 -9.46 12.62
C VAL A 101 2.29 -8.97 11.79
N GLY A 102 1.81 -7.77 12.08
CA GLY A 102 0.66 -7.19 11.39
C GLY A 102 1.01 -6.58 10.03
N ASP A 103 -0.03 -6.14 9.33
CA ASP A 103 0.12 -5.39 8.09
C ASP A 103 0.40 -3.90 8.36
N LEU A 104 1.17 -3.25 7.48
CA LEU A 104 1.48 -1.84 7.58
C LEU A 104 1.19 -1.13 6.25
N VAL A 105 0.35 -0.10 6.32
CA VAL A 105 -0.13 0.67 5.16
C VAL A 105 0.38 2.10 5.24
N PHE A 106 1.03 2.57 4.18
CA PHE A 106 1.43 3.97 4.01
C PHE A 106 0.65 4.59 2.87
N PHE A 107 -0.21 5.53 3.21
CA PHE A 107 -0.90 6.38 2.25
C PHE A 107 -0.32 7.79 2.28
N GLY A 108 -0.29 8.47 1.15
CA GLY A 108 0.20 9.84 1.06
C GLY A 108 -0.67 10.69 0.15
N CYS A 109 -1.05 11.88 0.62
CA CYS A 109 -1.77 12.86 -0.18
C CYS A 109 -1.27 14.27 0.10
N ARG A 110 -1.82 15.26 -0.60
CA ARG A 110 -1.40 16.66 -0.39
C ARG A 110 -2.04 17.26 0.84
N HIS A 111 -3.36 17.18 0.94
CA HIS A 111 -4.14 17.79 2.01
C HIS A 111 -5.13 16.80 2.61
N ARG A 112 -5.24 16.77 3.93
CA ARG A 112 -6.19 15.94 4.66
C ARG A 112 -7.64 16.20 4.21
N GLY A 113 -8.03 17.44 4.13
CA GLY A 113 -9.42 17.83 3.83
C GLY A 113 -9.80 17.84 2.34
N LYS A 114 -8.86 17.50 1.42
CA LYS A 114 -9.12 17.60 -0.03
C LYS A 114 -8.78 16.34 -0.81
N ASP A 115 -7.66 15.70 -0.48
CA ASP A 115 -7.09 14.64 -1.29
C ASP A 115 -7.00 13.30 -0.53
N TYR A 116 -7.59 13.18 0.64
CA TYR A 116 -7.60 11.94 1.41
C TYR A 116 -8.65 10.98 0.83
N LEU A 117 -8.27 10.29 -0.24
CA LEU A 117 -9.10 9.31 -0.92
C LEU A 117 -9.43 8.13 0.01
N PHE A 118 -10.66 7.65 -0.05
CA PHE A 118 -11.14 6.48 0.72
C PHE A 118 -10.93 6.57 2.24
N GLN A 119 -10.96 7.78 2.82
CA GLN A 119 -10.62 8.00 4.23
C GLN A 119 -11.42 7.09 5.17
N GLU A 120 -12.75 7.10 5.08
CA GLU A 120 -13.63 6.32 5.96
C GLU A 120 -13.41 4.82 5.77
N GLU A 121 -13.31 4.38 4.52
CA GLU A 121 -13.13 2.99 4.15
C GLU A 121 -11.75 2.45 4.59
N LEU A 122 -10.67 3.24 4.40
CA LEU A 122 -9.33 2.93 4.90
C LEU A 122 -9.30 2.79 6.41
N ASN A 123 -9.89 3.74 7.13
CA ASN A 123 -9.96 3.66 8.59
C ASN A 123 -10.74 2.43 9.03
N HIS A 124 -11.90 2.17 8.41
CA HIS A 124 -12.70 0.98 8.72
C HIS A 124 -11.93 -0.34 8.49
N LEU A 125 -11.23 -0.47 7.36
CA LEU A 125 -10.45 -1.66 7.03
C LEU A 125 -9.24 -1.85 7.97
N CYS A 126 -8.62 -0.76 8.42
CA CYS A 126 -7.48 -0.83 9.30
C CYS A 126 -7.87 -1.00 10.78
N ASP A 127 -8.91 -0.31 11.26
CA ASP A 127 -9.36 -0.38 12.66
C ASP A 127 -10.06 -1.71 12.96
N ASN A 128 -10.90 -2.21 12.03
CA ASN A 128 -11.60 -3.48 12.17
C ASN A 128 -10.79 -4.69 11.64
N GLY A 129 -9.60 -4.44 11.10
CA GLY A 129 -8.71 -5.48 10.57
C GLY A 129 -8.03 -6.34 11.63
N ASN A 130 -8.30 -6.10 12.92
CA ASN A 130 -7.74 -6.91 13.99
C ASN A 130 -8.58 -8.20 14.20
N VAL A 131 -8.42 -9.14 13.28
CA VAL A 131 -9.05 -10.46 13.35
C VAL A 131 -7.95 -11.49 13.62
N ASN A 132 -8.16 -12.33 14.65
CA ASN A 132 -7.22 -13.40 15.03
C ASN A 132 -5.77 -12.90 15.32
N GLY A 133 -5.62 -11.71 15.95
CA GLY A 133 -4.32 -11.16 16.30
C GLY A 133 -3.57 -10.47 15.16
N HIS A 134 -4.07 -10.48 13.92
CA HIS A 134 -3.51 -9.69 12.81
C HIS A 134 -4.02 -8.25 12.86
N LYS A 135 -3.13 -7.33 13.17
CA LYS A 135 -3.44 -5.89 13.16
C LYS A 135 -2.99 -5.25 11.85
N THR A 136 -3.86 -4.47 11.23
CA THR A 136 -3.47 -3.59 10.12
C THR A 136 -3.28 -2.16 10.65
N THR A 137 -2.09 -1.59 10.44
CA THR A 137 -1.77 -0.23 10.89
C THR A 137 -1.68 0.70 9.69
N LEU A 138 -2.41 1.83 9.74
CA LEU A 138 -2.41 2.86 8.71
C LEU A 138 -1.55 4.06 9.15
N GLN A 139 -0.67 4.51 8.25
CA GLN A 139 0.13 5.74 8.40
C GLN A 139 -0.15 6.66 7.21
N VAL A 140 -0.55 7.90 7.47
CA VAL A 140 -0.94 8.85 6.42
C VAL A 140 -0.02 10.07 6.42
N ALA A 141 0.60 10.33 5.27
CA ALA A 141 1.45 11.48 5.03
C ALA A 141 0.69 12.61 4.32
N PHE A 142 0.71 13.82 4.89
CA PHE A 142 0.12 15.01 4.27
C PHE A 142 1.24 15.97 3.85
N SER A 143 1.48 16.08 2.53
CA SER A 143 2.67 16.79 2.05
C SER A 143 2.52 18.30 1.98
N ARG A 144 1.33 18.87 2.22
CA ARG A 144 1.05 20.31 2.14
C ARG A 144 0.25 20.87 3.32
N ASP A 145 -0.01 20.09 4.35
CA ASP A 145 -0.79 20.57 5.51
C ASP A 145 0.06 21.39 6.51
N SER A 146 1.39 21.22 6.48
CA SER A 146 2.28 21.90 7.43
C SER A 146 3.47 22.58 6.72
N PRO A 147 3.25 23.63 5.92
CA PRO A 147 4.35 24.37 5.31
C PRO A 147 5.27 25.01 6.36
N PRO A 148 6.60 25.05 6.15
CA PRO A 148 7.33 24.63 4.97
C PRO A 148 7.67 23.13 4.91
N ASN A 149 7.34 22.36 5.97
CA ASN A 149 7.73 20.96 6.12
C ASN A 149 6.83 20.03 5.31
N LYS A 150 7.38 19.44 4.27
CA LYS A 150 6.66 18.45 3.45
C LYS A 150 6.89 17.04 4.00
N VAL A 151 5.83 16.38 4.44
CA VAL A 151 5.88 14.99 4.88
C VAL A 151 5.40 14.09 3.74
N TYR A 152 6.25 13.15 3.35
CA TYR A 152 5.94 12.14 2.34
C TYR A 152 5.97 10.73 2.96
N VAL A 153 5.43 9.74 2.27
CA VAL A 153 5.37 8.35 2.75
C VAL A 153 6.75 7.80 3.15
N GLN A 154 7.82 8.13 2.41
CA GLN A 154 9.17 7.67 2.74
C GLN A 154 9.67 8.21 4.09
N HIS A 155 9.21 9.37 4.54
CA HIS A 155 9.55 9.89 5.87
C HIS A 155 8.90 9.03 6.96
N LEU A 156 7.61 8.71 6.80
CA LEU A 156 6.88 7.85 7.74
C LEU A 156 7.42 6.42 7.74
N ILE A 157 7.81 5.88 6.59
CA ILE A 157 8.47 4.58 6.49
C ILE A 157 9.76 4.57 7.34
N GLY A 158 10.56 5.62 7.23
CA GLY A 158 11.77 5.76 8.05
C GLY A 158 11.49 5.86 9.55
N GLN A 159 10.44 6.57 9.96
CA GLN A 159 10.03 6.68 11.36
C GLN A 159 9.52 5.34 11.93
N ASN A 160 9.00 4.45 11.10
CA ASN A 160 8.49 3.14 11.48
C ASN A 160 9.47 2.00 11.15
N ALA A 161 10.78 2.29 11.14
CA ALA A 161 11.83 1.39 10.65
C ALA A 161 11.77 -0.03 11.27
N GLN A 162 11.58 -0.15 12.58
CA GLN A 162 11.51 -1.44 13.26
C GLN A 162 10.28 -2.27 12.84
N GLN A 163 9.13 -1.63 12.69
CA GLN A 163 7.92 -2.32 12.21
C GLN A 163 8.07 -2.75 10.75
N VAL A 164 8.66 -1.89 9.90
CA VAL A 164 8.96 -2.24 8.50
C VAL A 164 9.91 -3.43 8.44
N TRP A 165 10.97 -3.41 9.26
CA TRP A 165 11.92 -4.52 9.33
C TRP A 165 11.25 -5.81 9.79
N SER A 166 10.44 -5.78 10.85
CA SER A 166 9.74 -6.98 11.34
C SER A 166 8.84 -7.64 10.27
N ILE A 167 8.28 -6.85 9.35
CA ILE A 167 7.49 -7.38 8.23
C ILE A 167 8.39 -8.13 7.25
N ILE A 168 9.50 -7.53 6.83
CA ILE A 168 10.31 -8.06 5.72
C ILE A 168 11.41 -9.03 6.14
N ASP A 169 11.77 -9.05 7.44
CA ASP A 169 12.78 -9.96 7.99
C ASP A 169 12.37 -11.43 7.79
N PRO A 170 13.21 -12.25 7.14
CA PRO A 170 12.92 -13.68 6.93
C PRO A 170 12.72 -14.48 8.22
N LYS A 171 13.26 -14.00 9.34
CA LYS A 171 13.18 -14.65 10.65
C LYS A 171 11.90 -14.29 11.41
N GLN A 172 11.22 -13.21 11.02
CA GLN A 172 10.02 -12.71 11.67
C GLN A 172 8.80 -12.84 10.74
N GLY A 173 8.51 -11.78 9.97
CA GLY A 173 7.32 -11.73 9.12
C GLY A 173 7.48 -12.43 7.78
N ASN A 174 8.69 -12.45 7.24
CA ASN A 174 8.97 -12.93 5.87
C ASN A 174 7.99 -12.38 4.82
N GLY A 175 7.55 -11.15 5.03
CA GLY A 175 6.41 -10.51 4.35
C GLY A 175 6.71 -9.98 2.96
N THR A 176 5.69 -9.36 2.39
CA THR A 176 5.72 -8.84 1.02
C THR A 176 5.58 -7.33 1.00
N ILE A 177 6.36 -6.66 0.16
CA ILE A 177 6.28 -5.22 -0.12
C ILE A 177 5.47 -5.02 -1.40
N VAL A 178 4.47 -4.13 -1.36
CA VAL A 178 3.74 -3.66 -2.54
C VAL A 178 3.79 -2.14 -2.58
N ILE A 179 4.35 -1.61 -3.67
CA ILE A 179 4.45 -0.18 -3.91
C ILE A 179 3.63 0.14 -5.16
N SER A 180 2.70 1.08 -5.04
CA SER A 180 1.85 1.50 -6.15
C SER A 180 1.76 3.01 -6.25
N GLY A 181 1.69 3.55 -7.48
CA GLY A 181 1.48 4.98 -7.75
C GLY A 181 2.35 5.54 -8.87
N SER A 182 2.70 6.82 -8.77
CA SER A 182 3.48 7.51 -9.80
C SER A 182 4.86 6.88 -10.00
N SER A 183 5.21 6.63 -11.27
CA SER A 183 6.50 6.06 -11.67
C SER A 183 7.71 7.01 -11.58
N GLN A 184 7.50 8.28 -11.22
CA GLN A 184 8.57 9.27 -11.15
C GLN A 184 9.62 8.93 -10.06
N ARG A 185 9.80 9.79 -9.07
CA ARG A 185 10.81 9.61 -8.00
C ARG A 185 10.33 8.73 -6.84
N MET A 186 9.02 8.63 -6.65
CA MET A 186 8.43 8.01 -5.47
C MET A 186 8.91 6.57 -5.21
N PRO A 187 8.90 5.64 -6.17
CA PRO A 187 9.34 4.28 -5.91
C PRO A 187 10.83 4.18 -5.54
N GLN A 188 11.65 5.03 -6.16
CA GLN A 188 13.09 5.09 -5.88
C GLN A 188 13.35 5.61 -4.46
N ASP A 189 12.67 6.68 -4.04
CA ASP A 189 12.80 7.26 -2.71
C ASP A 189 12.34 6.27 -1.63
N VAL A 190 11.22 5.59 -1.84
CA VAL A 190 10.71 4.53 -0.95
C VAL A 190 11.73 3.39 -0.84
N MET A 191 12.20 2.86 -1.96
CA MET A 191 13.17 1.76 -1.95
C MET A 191 14.51 2.15 -1.32
N LYS A 192 14.95 3.41 -1.46
CA LYS A 192 16.14 3.93 -0.79
C LYS A 192 16.00 3.91 0.72
N VAL A 193 14.83 4.29 1.25
CA VAL A 193 14.57 4.25 2.69
C VAL A 193 14.47 2.81 3.18
N ILE A 194 13.77 1.94 2.47
CA ILE A 194 13.68 0.51 2.82
C ILE A 194 15.08 -0.13 2.85
N ARG A 195 15.97 0.19 1.89
CA ARG A 195 17.34 -0.29 1.92
C ARG A 195 18.07 0.14 3.18
N ARG A 196 17.97 1.41 3.58
CA ARG A 196 18.56 1.90 4.84
C ARG A 196 18.02 1.17 6.07
N ILE A 197 16.73 0.85 6.08
CA ILE A 197 16.13 0.05 7.15
C ILE A 197 16.74 -1.35 7.20
N VAL A 198 16.95 -2.00 6.06
CA VAL A 198 17.63 -3.31 5.98
C VAL A 198 19.08 -3.21 6.48
N GLU A 199 19.78 -2.13 6.15
CA GLU A 199 21.12 -1.87 6.66
C GLU A 199 21.13 -1.71 8.18
N GLN A 200 20.30 -0.83 8.72
CA GLN A 200 20.31 -0.43 10.13
C GLN A 200 19.67 -1.48 11.04
N CYS A 201 18.48 -1.96 10.70
CA CYS A 201 17.73 -2.89 11.54
C CYS A 201 18.14 -4.35 11.28
N GLY A 202 18.55 -4.67 10.06
CA GLY A 202 19.01 -6.01 9.66
C GLY A 202 20.51 -6.24 9.88
N GLY A 203 21.27 -5.20 10.27
CA GLY A 203 22.72 -5.29 10.48
C GLY A 203 23.49 -5.64 9.20
N MET A 204 23.00 -5.23 8.04
CA MET A 204 23.57 -5.57 6.74
C MET A 204 24.42 -4.42 6.18
N THR A 205 25.49 -4.76 5.46
CA THR A 205 26.20 -3.78 4.65
C THR A 205 25.34 -3.33 3.46
N GLU A 206 25.65 -2.20 2.82
CA GLU A 206 24.94 -1.71 1.64
C GLU A 206 24.82 -2.76 0.52
N ALA A 207 25.92 -3.48 0.26
CA ALA A 207 25.95 -4.53 -0.75
C ALA A 207 25.02 -5.72 -0.38
N GLN A 208 25.00 -6.11 0.89
CA GLN A 208 24.13 -7.16 1.40
C GLN A 208 22.66 -6.76 1.36
N ALA A 209 22.32 -5.53 1.78
CA ALA A 209 20.98 -5.00 1.74
C ALA A 209 20.45 -4.91 0.29
N SER A 210 21.28 -4.45 -0.65
CA SER A 210 20.95 -4.42 -2.07
C SER A 210 20.71 -5.82 -2.64
N LYS A 211 21.52 -6.80 -2.26
CA LYS A 211 21.35 -8.22 -2.64
C LYS A 211 20.04 -8.78 -2.06
N PHE A 212 19.77 -8.50 -0.78
CA PHE A 212 18.55 -8.92 -0.08
C PHE A 212 17.28 -8.42 -0.81
N LEU A 213 17.19 -7.12 -1.09
CA LEU A 213 16.06 -6.53 -1.80
C LEU A 213 15.92 -7.06 -3.23
N ARG A 214 17.02 -7.36 -3.91
CA ARG A 214 17.00 -8.01 -5.22
C ARG A 214 16.43 -9.43 -5.14
N ILE A 215 16.80 -10.20 -4.13
CA ILE A 215 16.24 -11.54 -3.88
C ILE A 215 14.75 -11.44 -3.60
N MET A 216 14.31 -10.51 -2.76
CA MET A 216 12.87 -10.28 -2.51
C MET A 216 12.12 -9.97 -3.81
N LYS A 217 12.68 -9.10 -4.66
CA LYS A 217 12.06 -8.73 -5.94
C LYS A 217 11.96 -9.91 -6.89
N ASN A 218 13.03 -10.68 -7.03
CA ASN A 218 13.05 -11.86 -7.90
C ASN A 218 12.11 -12.97 -7.39
N GLY A 219 11.97 -13.10 -6.08
CA GLY A 219 11.05 -14.04 -5.43
C GLY A 219 9.59 -13.56 -5.35
N GLY A 220 9.24 -12.43 -5.99
CA GLY A 220 7.87 -11.90 -5.98
C GLY A 220 7.43 -11.27 -4.65
N ARG A 221 8.34 -11.07 -3.69
CA ARG A 221 8.07 -10.45 -2.39
C ARG A 221 8.29 -8.92 -2.35
N CYS A 222 8.69 -8.33 -3.47
CA CYS A 222 8.76 -6.88 -3.64
C CYS A 222 8.18 -6.51 -5.00
N ILE A 223 6.94 -6.05 -4.99
CA ILE A 223 6.14 -5.75 -6.17
C ILE A 223 6.04 -4.23 -6.30
N ILE A 224 6.40 -3.72 -7.48
CA ILE A 224 6.31 -2.28 -7.78
C ILE A 224 5.43 -2.13 -9.01
N GLU A 225 4.25 -1.54 -8.82
CA GLU A 225 3.27 -1.28 -9.86
C GLU A 225 3.04 0.24 -9.97
N CYS A 226 3.76 0.86 -10.89
CA CYS A 226 3.77 2.30 -11.05
C CYS A 226 3.52 2.70 -12.51
N TRP A 227 2.84 3.83 -12.70
CA TRP A 227 2.45 4.40 -14.00
C TRP A 227 2.76 5.89 -14.12
#